data_d41b09260c3be8bbc50c55f91bc4e2fc
#
_entry.id   d41b09260c3be8bbc50c55f91bc4e2fc
#
_cell.length_a   1.000
_cell.length_b   1.000
_cell.length_c   1.000
_cell.angle_alpha   90.00
_cell.angle_beta   90.00
_cell.angle_gamma   90.00
#
_symmetry.space_group_name_H-M   'P 1'
#
loop_
_entity.id
_entity.type
_entity.pdbx_description
1 polymer ?
#
loop_
_entity_poly.entity_id
_entity_poly.type
_entity_poly.pdbx_seq_one_letter_code
_entity_poly.pdbx_strand_id
1 'polypeptide(L)'
;PALLLKRMERWRELHPSWRYQRYHRQSAAQFIGSNYGPALEEAFLDIRLPAMQADVFRIAALQSQTAVWIDAATQCRQPLDSWLDRRRPLVLLRRSHQQHPKVWNGFISSGAPGHPLLKAAWQQIAAALLARDGERVYRDFGPGVLRDLLAAGAPEAGLQVLPETEL
;
A
#
# COMPACT_ATOMS: atom_id res chain seq x y z
N PRO A 1 -21.25 -5.75 -2.67
CA PRO A 1 -20.91 -5.88 -1.25
C PRO A 1 -20.61 -7.33 -0.84
N ALA A 2 -21.50 -8.32 -1.12
CA ALA A 2 -21.34 -9.70 -0.67
C ALA A 2 -20.05 -10.39 -1.18
N LEU A 3 -19.64 -10.15 -2.43
CA LEU A 3 -18.41 -10.72 -2.97
C LEU A 3 -17.15 -10.19 -2.27
N LEU A 4 -17.12 -8.90 -1.93
CA LEU A 4 -16.00 -8.31 -1.20
C LEU A 4 -15.89 -8.90 0.21
N LEU A 5 -17.00 -9.07 0.90
CA LEU A 5 -17.02 -9.71 2.24
C LEU A 5 -16.49 -11.14 2.18
N LYS A 6 -16.93 -11.94 1.21
CA LYS A 6 -16.41 -13.31 1.00
C LYS A 6 -14.90 -13.34 0.76
N ARG A 7 -14.35 -12.39 -0.04
CA ARG A 7 -12.91 -12.29 -0.26
C ARG A 7 -12.15 -11.96 1.02
N MET A 8 -12.67 -11.02 1.81
CA MET A 8 -12.08 -10.64 3.09
C MET A 8 -12.12 -11.78 4.12
N GLU A 9 -13.22 -12.55 4.18
CA GLU A 9 -13.32 -13.76 5.01
C GLU A 9 -12.29 -14.80 4.58
N ARG A 10 -12.16 -15.03 3.26
CA ARG A 10 -11.17 -15.98 2.72
C ARG A 10 -9.74 -15.63 3.11
N TRP A 11 -9.38 -14.35 3.14
CA TRP A 11 -8.08 -13.90 3.65
C TRP A 11 -7.88 -14.28 5.11
N ARG A 12 -8.88 -14.10 5.96
CA ARG A 12 -8.82 -14.45 7.38
C ARG A 12 -8.74 -15.96 7.63
N GLU A 13 -9.52 -16.74 6.89
CA GLU A 13 -9.51 -18.20 6.96
C GLU A 13 -8.15 -18.81 6.63
N LEU A 14 -7.51 -18.31 5.57
CA LEU A 14 -6.21 -18.81 5.11
C LEU A 14 -5.03 -18.31 5.97
N HIS A 15 -5.25 -17.32 6.82
CA HIS A 15 -4.21 -16.71 7.65
C HIS A 15 -4.62 -16.61 9.13
N PRO A 16 -4.94 -17.72 9.80
CA PRO A 16 -5.48 -17.70 11.17
C PRO A 16 -4.47 -17.16 12.20
N SER A 17 -3.18 -17.27 11.93
CA SER A 17 -2.09 -16.74 12.77
C SER A 17 -1.77 -15.27 12.53
N TRP A 18 -2.36 -14.64 11.51
CA TRP A 18 -2.11 -13.25 11.18
C TRP A 18 -3.13 -12.33 11.83
N ARG A 19 -2.66 -11.19 12.33
CA ARG A 19 -3.56 -10.13 12.80
C ARG A 19 -4.18 -9.45 11.58
N TYR A 20 -5.49 -9.60 11.40
CA TYR A 20 -6.24 -8.89 10.37
C TYR A 20 -6.73 -7.54 10.89
N GLN A 21 -6.41 -6.45 10.18
CA GLN A 21 -6.85 -5.11 10.50
C GLN A 21 -7.56 -4.49 9.30
N ARG A 22 -8.77 -4.02 9.51
CA ARG A 22 -9.52 -3.25 8.52
C ARG A 22 -9.59 -1.80 8.95
N TYR A 23 -9.37 -0.91 7.99
CA TYR A 23 -9.51 0.52 8.19
C TYR A 23 -10.69 1.06 7.39
N HIS A 24 -11.45 1.97 7.98
CA HIS A 24 -12.40 2.85 7.32
C HIS A 24 -11.82 4.28 7.32
N ARG A 25 -12.47 5.20 6.60
CA ARG A 25 -11.96 6.57 6.42
C ARG A 25 -11.53 7.23 7.73
N GLN A 26 -12.37 7.18 8.76
CA GLN A 26 -12.07 7.84 10.03
C GLN A 26 -10.88 7.20 10.77
N SER A 27 -10.83 5.87 10.87
CA SER A 27 -9.71 5.19 11.53
C SER A 27 -8.40 5.33 10.75
N ALA A 28 -8.46 5.43 9.43
CA ALA A 28 -7.28 5.74 8.61
C ALA A 28 -6.80 7.17 8.83
N ALA A 29 -7.71 8.14 8.92
CA ALA A 29 -7.39 9.54 9.26
C ALA A 29 -6.73 9.65 10.63
N GLN A 30 -7.33 9.04 11.66
CA GLN A 30 -6.77 9.01 13.01
C GLN A 30 -5.38 8.37 13.05
N PHE A 31 -5.15 7.30 12.29
CA PHE A 31 -3.83 6.69 12.15
C PHE A 31 -2.82 7.70 11.57
N ILE A 32 -3.21 8.41 10.50
CA ILE A 32 -2.35 9.43 9.87
C ILE A 32 -2.08 10.56 10.87
N GLY A 33 -3.09 11.06 11.55
CA GLY A 33 -2.94 12.11 12.55
C GLY A 33 -1.98 11.73 13.69
N SER A 34 -2.11 10.51 14.20
CA SER A 34 -1.27 10.00 15.29
C SER A 34 0.19 9.78 14.89
N ASN A 35 0.48 9.44 13.62
CA ASN A 35 1.83 9.14 13.16
C ASN A 35 2.52 10.32 12.46
N TYR A 36 1.74 11.23 11.84
CA TYR A 36 2.26 12.26 10.93
C TYR A 36 1.74 13.66 11.21
N GLY A 37 0.85 13.80 12.18
CA GLY A 37 0.33 15.09 12.65
C GLY A 37 -1.03 15.49 12.08
N PRO A 38 -1.70 16.46 12.77
CA PRO A 38 -3.08 16.82 12.50
C PRO A 38 -3.30 17.45 11.12
N ALA A 39 -2.32 18.17 10.58
CA ALA A 39 -2.43 18.76 9.25
C ALA A 39 -2.59 17.70 8.13
N LEU A 40 -1.89 16.56 8.24
CA LEU A 40 -2.03 15.45 7.29
C LEU A 40 -3.32 14.66 7.53
N GLU A 41 -3.83 14.57 8.76
CA GLU A 41 -5.15 14.02 9.05
C GLU A 41 -6.25 14.82 8.36
N GLU A 42 -6.23 16.15 8.50
CA GLU A 42 -7.18 17.05 7.85
C GLU A 42 -7.10 16.93 6.32
N ALA A 43 -5.89 17.01 5.75
CA ALA A 43 -5.69 16.87 4.31
C ALA A 43 -6.17 15.50 3.78
N PHE A 44 -5.99 14.41 4.53
CA PHE A 44 -6.52 13.11 4.18
C PHE A 44 -8.06 13.07 4.20
N LEU A 45 -8.68 13.73 5.18
CA LEU A 45 -10.14 13.83 5.27
C LEU A 45 -10.75 14.67 4.14
N ASP A 46 -9.98 15.58 3.53
CA ASP A 46 -10.44 16.36 2.36
C ASP A 46 -10.46 15.51 1.06
N ILE A 47 -9.80 14.36 1.04
CA ILE A 47 -9.83 13.47 -0.13
C ILE A 47 -11.24 12.93 -0.35
N ARG A 48 -11.82 13.21 -1.51
CA ARG A 48 -13.18 12.78 -1.88
C ARG A 48 -13.23 11.40 -2.54
N LEU A 49 -12.13 10.97 -3.18
CA LEU A 49 -12.07 9.71 -3.92
C LEU A 49 -11.62 8.56 -3.01
N PRO A 50 -12.45 7.54 -2.76
CA PRO A 50 -12.09 6.41 -1.90
C PRO A 50 -10.85 5.64 -2.37
N ALA A 51 -10.63 5.52 -3.69
CA ALA A 51 -9.44 4.89 -4.24
C ALA A 51 -8.17 5.67 -3.88
N MET A 52 -8.20 7.01 -3.97
CA MET A 52 -7.10 7.86 -3.55
C MET A 52 -6.84 7.76 -2.04
N GLN A 53 -7.89 7.71 -1.21
CA GLN A 53 -7.73 7.48 0.23
C GLN A 53 -7.00 6.16 0.51
N ALA A 54 -7.37 5.09 -0.20
CA ALA A 54 -6.69 3.80 -0.07
C ALA A 54 -5.22 3.88 -0.53
N ASP A 55 -4.94 4.56 -1.64
CA ASP A 55 -3.59 4.74 -2.17
C ASP A 55 -2.67 5.51 -1.20
N VAL A 56 -3.16 6.61 -0.65
CA VAL A 56 -2.45 7.41 0.35
C VAL A 56 -2.23 6.61 1.63
N PHE A 57 -3.29 5.99 2.16
CA PHE A 57 -3.26 5.32 3.44
C PHE A 57 -2.32 4.10 3.44
N ARG A 58 -2.30 3.30 2.36
CA ARG A 58 -1.41 2.13 2.28
C ARG A 58 0.06 2.49 2.43
N ILE A 59 0.50 3.58 1.83
CA ILE A 59 1.89 4.04 1.94
C ILE A 59 2.16 4.58 3.34
N ALA A 60 1.26 5.39 3.90
CA ALA A 60 1.37 5.88 5.28
C ALA A 60 1.50 4.72 6.29
N ALA A 61 0.63 3.73 6.19
CA ALA A 61 0.63 2.58 7.09
C ALA A 61 1.90 1.73 6.96
N LEU A 62 2.28 1.36 5.73
CA LEU A 62 3.40 0.46 5.48
C LEU A 62 4.77 1.10 5.72
N GLN A 63 4.87 2.42 5.63
CA GLN A 63 6.09 3.15 5.97
C GLN A 63 6.34 3.14 7.48
N SER A 64 5.29 3.12 8.31
CA SER A 64 5.39 3.23 9.76
C SER A 64 5.34 1.90 10.52
N GLN A 65 4.92 0.81 9.87
CA GLN A 65 4.75 -0.48 10.55
C GLN A 65 5.06 -1.68 9.66
N THR A 66 5.40 -2.81 10.29
CA THR A 66 5.49 -4.11 9.63
C THR A 66 4.09 -4.62 9.34
N ALA A 67 3.72 -4.73 8.06
CA ALA A 67 2.40 -5.21 7.65
C ALA A 67 2.38 -5.63 6.17
N VAL A 68 1.32 -6.34 5.80
CA VAL A 68 0.97 -6.61 4.41
C VAL A 68 -0.31 -5.86 4.08
N TRP A 69 -0.24 -4.99 3.08
CA TRP A 69 -1.41 -4.36 2.49
C TRP A 69 -2.02 -5.24 1.41
N ILE A 70 -3.32 -5.39 1.44
CA ILE A 70 -4.06 -6.11 0.42
C ILE A 70 -5.34 -5.35 0.11
N ASP A 71 -5.54 -5.01 -1.16
CA ASP A 71 -6.78 -4.40 -1.61
C ASP A 71 -7.97 -5.33 -1.39
N ALA A 72 -9.08 -4.81 -0.90
CA ALA A 72 -10.29 -5.58 -0.56
C ALA A 72 -10.87 -6.39 -1.74
N ALA A 73 -10.57 -5.98 -2.98
CA ALA A 73 -10.98 -6.68 -4.20
C ALA A 73 -10.07 -7.86 -4.56
N THR A 74 -8.93 -8.01 -3.91
CA THR A 74 -7.95 -9.08 -4.19
C THR A 74 -8.46 -10.43 -3.71
N GLN A 75 -8.33 -11.44 -4.56
CA GLN A 75 -8.72 -12.81 -4.22
C GLN A 75 -7.51 -13.56 -3.65
N CYS A 76 -7.65 -14.15 -2.48
CA CYS A 76 -6.65 -15.05 -1.93
C CYS A 76 -6.79 -16.44 -2.54
N ARG A 77 -5.75 -16.93 -3.22
CA ARG A 77 -5.70 -18.26 -3.81
C ARG A 77 -4.98 -19.27 -2.91
N GLN A 78 -3.93 -18.80 -2.23
CA GLN A 78 -3.10 -19.62 -1.34
C GLN A 78 -2.62 -18.80 -0.14
N PRO A 79 -2.22 -19.43 0.98
CA PRO A 79 -1.69 -18.74 2.12
C PRO A 79 -0.42 -17.94 1.76
N LEU A 80 -0.28 -16.73 2.30
CA LEU A 80 0.94 -15.91 2.12
C LEU A 80 2.19 -16.65 2.59
N ASP A 81 2.10 -17.39 3.69
CA ASP A 81 3.22 -18.13 4.27
C ASP A 81 3.80 -19.21 3.33
N SER A 82 3.09 -19.58 2.25
CA SER A 82 3.58 -20.54 1.25
C SER A 82 4.57 -19.94 0.24
N TRP A 83 4.59 -18.61 0.07
CA TRP A 83 5.42 -17.96 -0.95
C TRP A 83 6.05 -16.64 -0.51
N LEU A 84 5.50 -15.95 0.50
CA LEU A 84 5.98 -14.66 0.98
C LEU A 84 7.10 -14.83 2.01
N ASP A 85 8.32 -14.41 1.67
CA ASP A 85 9.38 -14.30 2.66
C ASP A 85 9.22 -13.02 3.50
N ARG A 86 8.65 -13.16 4.70
CA ARG A 86 8.39 -12.07 5.64
C ARG A 86 9.63 -11.37 6.18
N ARG A 87 10.83 -11.96 5.98
CA ARG A 87 12.11 -11.36 6.36
C ARG A 87 12.58 -10.32 5.35
N ARG A 88 11.99 -10.30 4.16
CA ARG A 88 12.29 -9.28 3.15
C ARG A 88 11.80 -7.92 3.61
N PRO A 89 12.66 -6.87 3.62
CA PRO A 89 12.26 -5.53 4.03
C PRO A 89 11.09 -4.95 3.23
N LEU A 90 11.02 -5.26 1.93
CA LEU A 90 9.91 -4.84 1.07
C LEU A 90 9.68 -5.86 -0.04
N VAL A 91 8.42 -6.28 -0.22
CA VAL A 91 7.98 -7.11 -1.36
C VAL A 91 6.88 -6.37 -2.10
N LEU A 92 7.07 -6.21 -3.41
CA LEU A 92 6.10 -5.64 -4.34
C LEU A 92 5.69 -6.70 -5.36
N LEU A 93 4.47 -6.59 -5.89
CA LEU A 93 4.05 -7.40 -7.03
C LEU A 93 4.06 -6.59 -8.32
N ARG A 94 4.34 -7.28 -9.42
CA ARG A 94 4.37 -6.73 -10.77
C ARG A 94 3.30 -7.39 -11.62
N ARG A 95 2.51 -6.60 -12.32
CA ARG A 95 1.54 -7.11 -13.31
C ARG A 95 2.26 -7.63 -14.54
N SER A 96 2.08 -8.91 -14.84
CA SER A 96 2.70 -9.61 -15.97
C SER A 96 2.08 -9.30 -17.33
N HIS A 97 0.81 -8.84 -17.35
CA HIS A 97 0.04 -8.66 -18.60
C HIS A 97 0.25 -7.32 -19.30
N GLN A 98 1.21 -6.49 -18.89
CA GLN A 98 1.46 -5.18 -19.49
C GLN A 98 2.82 -5.18 -20.17
N GLN A 99 2.90 -4.58 -21.37
CA GLN A 99 4.14 -4.40 -22.13
C GLN A 99 5.26 -3.72 -21.33
N HIS A 100 4.90 -2.94 -20.29
CA HIS A 100 5.84 -2.40 -19.32
C HIS A 100 5.45 -2.91 -17.94
N PRO A 101 6.37 -3.55 -17.21
CA PRO A 101 6.09 -4.08 -15.88
C PRO A 101 5.72 -2.94 -14.94
N LYS A 102 4.44 -2.91 -14.54
CA LYS A 102 3.94 -1.92 -13.58
C LYS A 102 3.83 -2.56 -12.21
N VAL A 103 4.43 -1.92 -11.23
CA VAL A 103 4.19 -2.26 -9.82
C VAL A 103 2.69 -2.20 -9.55
N TRP A 104 2.17 -3.25 -8.96
CA TRP A 104 0.79 -3.30 -8.54
C TRP A 104 0.69 -2.98 -7.05
N ASN A 105 0.19 -1.81 -6.73
CA ASN A 105 0.07 -1.35 -5.34
C ASN A 105 -1.10 -1.97 -4.55
N GLY A 106 -1.89 -2.83 -5.17
CA GLY A 106 -2.94 -3.61 -4.48
C GLY A 106 -2.40 -4.70 -3.55
N PHE A 107 -1.10 -4.99 -3.64
CA PHE A 107 -0.35 -5.81 -2.68
C PHE A 107 1.01 -5.19 -2.42
N ILE A 108 1.33 -4.97 -1.15
CA ILE A 108 2.65 -4.51 -0.69
C ILE A 108 2.95 -5.16 0.65
N SER A 109 4.09 -5.82 0.80
CA SER A 109 4.55 -6.34 2.10
C SER A 109 5.74 -5.53 2.59
N SER A 110 5.59 -4.91 3.76
CA SER A 110 6.65 -4.23 4.50
C SER A 110 7.09 -5.11 5.66
N GLY A 111 8.29 -5.69 5.58
CA GLY A 111 8.88 -6.53 6.63
C GLY A 111 9.50 -5.72 7.76
N ALA A 112 9.73 -4.42 7.55
CA ALA A 112 10.23 -3.50 8.57
C ALA A 112 9.75 -2.07 8.28
N PRO A 113 9.47 -1.25 9.31
CA PRO A 113 9.14 0.15 9.11
C PRO A 113 10.33 0.93 8.55
N GLY A 114 10.05 2.03 7.85
CA GLY A 114 11.07 2.96 7.38
C GLY A 114 11.85 2.51 6.14
N HIS A 115 11.36 1.56 5.36
CA HIS A 115 12.01 1.21 4.09
C HIS A 115 12.21 2.46 3.21
N PRO A 116 13.42 2.73 2.67
CA PRO A 116 13.74 3.98 1.96
C PRO A 116 12.77 4.33 0.83
N LEU A 117 12.35 3.35 0.02
CA LEU A 117 11.38 3.54 -1.06
C LEU A 117 10.00 4.00 -0.52
N LEU A 118 9.50 3.35 0.54
CA LEU A 118 8.21 3.73 1.15
C LEU A 118 8.30 5.09 1.84
N LYS A 119 9.43 5.40 2.46
CA LYS A 119 9.68 6.70 3.06
C LYS A 119 9.68 7.81 2.01
N ALA A 120 10.39 7.62 0.90
CA ALA A 120 10.40 8.57 -0.22
C ALA A 120 9.00 8.74 -0.83
N ALA A 121 8.27 7.64 -1.03
CA ALA A 121 6.90 7.68 -1.52
C ALA A 121 5.98 8.47 -0.58
N TRP A 122 6.07 8.21 0.73
CA TRP A 122 5.29 8.95 1.72
C TRP A 122 5.62 10.44 1.73
N GLN A 123 6.89 10.81 1.67
CA GLN A 123 7.31 12.21 1.63
C GLN A 123 6.71 12.96 0.42
N GLN A 124 6.71 12.35 -0.78
CA GLN A 124 6.08 12.95 -1.96
C GLN A 124 4.56 13.10 -1.79
N ILE A 125 3.90 12.03 -1.34
CA ILE A 125 2.44 12.03 -1.11
C ILE A 125 2.05 13.08 -0.06
N ALA A 126 2.76 13.12 1.07
CA ALA A 126 2.47 14.06 2.15
C ALA A 126 2.66 15.52 1.70
N ALA A 127 3.72 15.81 0.95
CA ALA A 127 3.96 17.13 0.39
C ALA A 127 2.85 17.55 -0.59
N ALA A 128 2.42 16.65 -1.49
CA ALA A 128 1.34 16.93 -2.43
C ALA A 128 -0.02 17.14 -1.73
N LEU A 129 -0.30 16.38 -0.67
CA LEU A 129 -1.51 16.56 0.14
C LEU A 129 -1.54 17.92 0.83
N LEU A 130 -0.45 18.31 1.47
CA LEU A 130 -0.36 19.60 2.18
C LEU A 130 -0.38 20.80 1.22
N ALA A 131 0.22 20.67 0.05
CA ALA A 131 0.18 21.70 -0.98
C ALA A 131 -1.20 21.81 -1.67
N ARG A 132 -2.10 20.83 -1.44
CA ARG A 132 -3.38 20.69 -2.17
C ARG A 132 -3.17 20.65 -3.70
N ASP A 133 -1.98 20.17 -4.12
CA ASP A 133 -1.51 20.11 -5.50
C ASP A 133 -1.43 18.64 -5.92
N GLY A 134 -2.51 18.13 -6.50
CA GLY A 134 -2.60 16.73 -6.92
C GLY A 134 -3.69 16.56 -7.96
N GLU A 135 -3.45 17.07 -9.17
CA GLU A 135 -4.41 16.90 -10.27
C GLU A 135 -4.40 15.47 -10.84
N ARG A 136 -3.29 14.75 -10.72
CA ARG A 136 -3.09 13.42 -11.30
C ARG A 136 -3.08 12.34 -10.23
N VAL A 137 -4.28 11.99 -9.75
CA VAL A 137 -4.50 11.02 -8.65
C VAL A 137 -3.63 9.76 -8.78
N TYR A 138 -3.57 9.14 -9.97
CA TYR A 138 -2.78 7.94 -10.21
C TYR A 138 -1.27 8.14 -10.02
N ARG A 139 -0.74 9.27 -10.51
CA ARG A 139 0.68 9.58 -10.52
C ARG A 139 1.15 10.14 -9.18
N ASP A 140 0.36 11.04 -8.60
CA ASP A 140 0.79 11.83 -7.44
C ASP A 140 0.48 11.13 -6.10
N PHE A 141 -0.49 10.20 -6.09
CA PHE A 141 -0.93 9.49 -4.89
C PHE A 141 -1.02 7.97 -5.04
N GLY A 142 -1.10 7.46 -6.26
CA GLY A 142 -1.32 6.05 -6.58
C GLY A 142 -0.06 5.28 -6.95
N PRO A 143 -0.21 4.21 -7.75
CA PRO A 143 0.91 3.34 -8.17
C PRO A 143 2.01 4.06 -8.94
N GLY A 144 1.70 5.23 -9.51
CA GLY A 144 2.66 6.07 -10.22
C GLY A 144 3.82 6.52 -9.36
N VAL A 145 3.58 6.81 -8.07
CA VAL A 145 4.62 7.24 -7.13
C VAL A 145 5.73 6.20 -7.02
N LEU A 146 5.38 4.95 -6.73
CA LEU A 146 6.37 3.87 -6.60
C LEU A 146 7.08 3.59 -7.93
N ARG A 147 6.35 3.60 -9.04
CA ARG A 147 6.92 3.42 -10.39
C ARG A 147 7.96 4.50 -10.71
N ASP A 148 7.61 5.78 -10.49
CA ASP A 148 8.46 6.90 -10.85
C ASP A 148 9.71 6.96 -9.94
N LEU A 149 9.57 6.63 -8.66
CA LEU A 149 10.70 6.51 -7.74
C LEU A 149 11.65 5.38 -8.15
N LEU A 150 11.15 4.20 -8.51
CA LEU A 150 11.98 3.08 -8.98
C LEU A 150 12.68 3.44 -10.30
N ALA A 151 11.98 4.08 -11.23
CA ALA A 151 12.57 4.55 -12.48
C ALA A 151 13.66 5.62 -12.29
N ALA A 152 13.55 6.42 -11.22
CA ALA A 152 14.55 7.41 -10.83
C ALA A 152 15.74 6.84 -10.04
N GLY A 153 15.79 5.50 -9.84
CA GLY A 153 16.88 4.84 -9.12
C GLY A 153 16.78 4.96 -7.60
N ALA A 154 15.58 5.04 -7.05
CA ALA A 154 15.38 5.01 -5.61
C ALA A 154 16.01 3.74 -4.99
N PRO A 155 16.50 3.80 -3.72
CA PRO A 155 17.16 2.68 -3.10
C PRO A 155 16.29 1.42 -3.07
N GLU A 156 16.80 0.33 -3.64
CA GLU A 156 16.13 -0.98 -3.71
C GLU A 156 16.65 -1.97 -2.65
N ALA A 157 17.32 -1.48 -1.60
CA ALA A 157 17.92 -2.32 -0.58
C ALA A 157 16.89 -3.27 0.06
N GLY A 158 17.04 -4.57 -0.20
CA GLY A 158 16.13 -5.60 0.28
C GLY A 158 14.76 -5.65 -0.41
N LEU A 159 14.56 -4.88 -1.49
CA LEU A 159 13.36 -4.97 -2.32
C LEU A 159 13.33 -6.29 -3.09
N GLN A 160 12.19 -6.95 -3.05
CA GLN A 160 11.87 -8.08 -3.92
C GLN A 160 10.64 -7.73 -4.76
N VAL A 161 10.70 -7.96 -6.06
CA VAL A 161 9.56 -7.79 -6.98
C VAL A 161 9.19 -9.15 -7.55
N LEU A 162 7.98 -9.61 -7.23
CA LEU A 162 7.44 -10.89 -7.68
C LEU A 162 6.34 -10.68 -8.75
N PRO A 163 6.08 -11.67 -9.61
CA PRO A 163 4.92 -11.62 -10.50
C PRO A 163 3.61 -11.71 -9.70
N GLU A 164 2.54 -11.08 -10.21
CA GLU A 164 1.22 -11.12 -9.55
C GLU A 164 0.59 -12.53 -9.50
N THR A 165 1.14 -13.48 -10.23
CA THR A 165 0.69 -14.89 -10.26
C THR A 165 0.87 -15.60 -8.93
N GLU A 166 1.63 -15.01 -7.99
CA GLU A 166 1.82 -15.56 -6.65
C GLU A 166 0.57 -15.38 -5.76
N LEU A 167 -0.33 -14.45 -6.08
CA LEU A 167 -1.63 -14.29 -5.39
C LEU A 167 -2.69 -15.27 -5.98
#